data_6a329f33ee0d5cc3c6611047be7ff3d3
#
_entry.id   6a329f33ee0d5cc3c6611047be7ff3d3
#
_cell.length_a   1.000
_cell.length_b   1.000
_cell.length_c   1.000
_cell.angle_alpha   90.00
_cell.angle_beta   90.00
_cell.angle_gamma   90.00
#
_symmetry.space_group_name_H-M   'P 1'
#
loop_
_entity.id
_entity.type
_entity.pdbx_description
1 polymer ?
#
loop_
_entity_poly.entity_id
_entity_poly.type
_entity_poly.pdbx_seq_one_letter_code
_entity_poly.pdbx_strand_id
1 'polypeptide(L)'
;MEKAKVFFTDFRTKANGDGLPTKLKKLILKAGIADLNLDGKFVAIKLHFGEMGNISYLRPNYARAVVEFVKAHGGKPFLTDCNTMYPGSRKNALEHLYCAWENGFTPMTVGCPILIGDGLKGTDDVDVPVVGGEYVKAAKIGRAVMDA
;
A
#
# COMPACT_ATOMS: atom_id res chain seq x y z
N MET A 1 -28.38 -11.47 1.81
CA MET A 1 -27.14 -10.71 1.58
C MET A 1 -26.41 -11.31 0.39
N GLU A 2 -26.06 -10.49 -0.61
CA GLU A 2 -25.22 -10.95 -1.72
C GLU A 2 -23.80 -11.25 -1.18
N LYS A 3 -23.22 -12.38 -1.60
CA LYS A 3 -21.87 -12.78 -1.15
C LYS A 3 -20.82 -11.90 -1.82
N ALA A 4 -19.79 -11.49 -1.07
CA ALA A 4 -18.67 -10.74 -1.61
C ALA A 4 -17.94 -11.53 -2.71
N LYS A 5 -17.61 -10.86 -3.81
CA LYS A 5 -16.83 -11.46 -4.90
C LYS A 5 -15.34 -11.50 -4.51
N VAL A 6 -14.71 -12.66 -4.70
CA VAL A 6 -13.29 -12.85 -4.51
C VAL A 6 -12.63 -13.13 -5.85
N PHE A 7 -11.58 -12.37 -6.18
CA PHE A 7 -10.79 -12.56 -7.40
C PHE A 7 -9.49 -13.25 -7.02
N PHE A 8 -9.17 -14.33 -7.72
CA PHE A 8 -8.03 -15.18 -7.42
C PHE A 8 -7.21 -15.48 -8.67
N THR A 9 -5.89 -15.51 -8.53
CA THR A 9 -4.95 -16.09 -9.50
C THR A 9 -3.89 -16.89 -8.76
N ASP A 10 -3.42 -17.98 -9.34
CA ASP A 10 -2.34 -18.79 -8.77
C ASP A 10 -0.95 -18.22 -9.07
N PHE A 11 0.09 -18.77 -8.44
CA PHE A 11 1.49 -18.40 -8.65
C PHE A 11 2.16 -19.13 -9.83
N ARG A 12 1.43 -19.96 -10.58
CA ARG A 12 2.00 -20.68 -11.72
C ARG A 12 2.29 -19.70 -12.86
N THR A 13 3.48 -19.84 -13.45
CA THR A 13 3.87 -19.13 -14.66
C THR A 13 4.32 -20.14 -15.70
N LYS A 14 4.04 -19.86 -16.99
CA LYS A 14 4.54 -20.66 -18.12
C LYS A 14 5.69 -19.91 -18.78
N ALA A 15 6.61 -20.62 -19.44
CA ALA A 15 7.78 -20.03 -20.11
C ALA A 15 7.44 -18.86 -21.05
N ASN A 16 6.33 -18.96 -21.79
CA ASN A 16 5.85 -17.91 -22.70
C ASN A 16 4.55 -17.27 -22.22
N GLY A 17 4.28 -17.32 -20.91
CA GLY A 17 3.07 -16.78 -20.30
C GLY A 17 3.33 -15.49 -19.48
N ASP A 18 2.27 -14.99 -18.88
CA ASP A 18 2.35 -13.83 -18.00
C ASP A 18 3.19 -14.12 -16.75
N GLY A 19 4.13 -13.25 -16.45
CA GLY A 19 4.79 -13.21 -15.15
C GLY A 19 3.83 -12.75 -14.03
N LEU A 20 4.21 -12.98 -12.77
CA LEU A 20 3.36 -12.66 -11.61
C LEU A 20 2.93 -11.19 -11.53
N PRO A 21 3.78 -10.17 -11.83
CA PRO A 21 3.35 -8.78 -11.86
C PRO A 21 2.27 -8.50 -12.91
N THR A 22 2.37 -9.13 -14.10
CA THR A 22 1.34 -9.02 -15.15
C THR A 22 0.04 -9.68 -14.74
N LYS A 23 0.10 -10.85 -14.12
CA LYS A 23 -1.08 -11.55 -13.57
C LYS A 23 -1.77 -10.68 -12.50
N LEU A 24 -0.99 -10.02 -11.63
CA LEU A 24 -1.52 -9.10 -10.63
C LEU A 24 -2.27 -7.92 -11.28
N LYS A 25 -1.68 -7.28 -12.29
CA LYS A 25 -2.35 -6.17 -13.01
C LYS A 25 -3.67 -6.63 -13.65
N LYS A 26 -3.69 -7.80 -14.29
CA LYS A 26 -4.91 -8.38 -14.85
C LYS A 26 -5.97 -8.68 -13.78
N LEU A 27 -5.54 -9.16 -12.61
CA LEU A 27 -6.42 -9.44 -11.48
C LEU A 27 -7.06 -8.16 -10.92
N ILE A 28 -6.26 -7.10 -10.73
CA ILE A 28 -6.70 -5.78 -10.26
C ILE A 28 -7.71 -5.18 -11.24
N LEU A 29 -7.41 -5.24 -12.55
CA LEU A 29 -8.33 -4.77 -13.59
C LEU A 29 -9.67 -5.53 -13.53
N LYS A 30 -9.62 -6.86 -13.41
CA LYS A 30 -10.82 -7.69 -13.31
C LYS A 30 -11.61 -7.44 -12.02
N ALA A 31 -10.94 -7.04 -10.96
CA ALA A 31 -11.57 -6.66 -9.69
C ALA A 31 -12.28 -5.30 -9.72
N GLY A 32 -12.14 -4.53 -10.82
CA GLY A 32 -12.82 -3.26 -11.00
C GLY A 32 -12.09 -2.04 -10.40
N ILE A 33 -10.80 -2.15 -10.06
CA ILE A 33 -10.03 -1.01 -9.53
C ILE A 33 -9.95 0.14 -10.55
N ALA A 34 -9.97 -0.17 -11.86
CA ALA A 34 -9.98 0.84 -12.93
C ALA A 34 -11.25 1.71 -12.94
N ASP A 35 -12.34 1.21 -12.35
CA ASP A 35 -13.63 1.91 -12.30
C ASP A 35 -13.68 3.00 -11.21
N LEU A 36 -12.63 3.11 -10.38
CA LEU A 36 -12.55 4.04 -9.24
C LEU A 36 -12.26 5.50 -9.64
N ASN A 37 -12.23 5.86 -10.92
CA ASN A 37 -11.91 7.20 -11.37
C ASN A 37 -10.66 7.77 -10.66
N LEU A 38 -9.50 7.22 -11.00
CA LEU A 38 -8.22 7.57 -10.38
C LEU A 38 -7.57 8.84 -10.98
N ASP A 39 -8.09 9.35 -12.09
CA ASP A 39 -7.47 10.43 -12.86
C ASP A 39 -7.27 11.70 -12.02
N GLY A 40 -6.04 12.18 -11.99
CA GLY A 40 -5.61 13.36 -11.24
C GLY A 40 -5.53 13.19 -9.72
N LYS A 41 -6.03 12.09 -9.15
CA LYS A 41 -6.12 11.89 -7.69
C LYS A 41 -4.83 11.36 -7.09
N PHE A 42 -4.56 11.74 -5.84
CA PHE A 42 -3.59 11.03 -5.00
C PHE A 42 -4.13 9.66 -4.64
N VAL A 43 -3.26 8.65 -4.67
CA VAL A 43 -3.62 7.26 -4.38
C VAL A 43 -2.63 6.69 -3.38
N ALA A 44 -3.07 6.54 -2.13
CA ALA A 44 -2.30 5.91 -1.08
C ALA A 44 -2.30 4.38 -1.26
N ILE A 45 -1.16 3.80 -1.57
CA ILE A 45 -0.98 2.35 -1.62
C ILE A 45 -0.35 1.91 -0.30
N LYS A 46 -1.20 1.46 0.63
CA LYS A 46 -0.78 1.01 1.96
C LYS A 46 -0.28 -0.42 1.90
N LEU A 47 0.93 -0.63 2.42
CA LEU A 47 1.50 -1.96 2.62
C LEU A 47 2.47 -1.95 3.80
N HIS A 48 2.82 -3.14 4.30
CA HIS A 48 3.85 -3.32 5.29
C HIS A 48 5.21 -3.43 4.59
N PHE A 49 6.18 -2.56 4.93
CA PHE A 49 7.51 -2.55 4.31
C PHE A 49 8.47 -3.63 4.86
N GLY A 50 8.01 -4.49 5.76
CA GLY A 50 8.84 -5.46 6.46
C GLY A 50 9.45 -4.90 7.74
N GLU A 51 10.15 -5.75 8.48
CA GLU A 51 11.00 -5.39 9.62
C GLU A 51 12.45 -5.72 9.28
N MET A 52 13.39 -5.09 9.98
CA MET A 52 14.83 -5.41 9.84
C MET A 52 15.09 -6.89 10.14
N GLY A 53 15.73 -7.57 9.20
CA GLY A 53 16.02 -9.01 9.32
C GLY A 53 14.86 -9.96 9.00
N ASN A 54 13.65 -9.46 8.77
CA ASN A 54 12.51 -10.27 8.30
C ASN A 54 12.43 -10.23 6.76
N ILE A 55 12.30 -11.38 6.13
CA ILE A 55 12.17 -11.50 4.66
C ILE A 55 10.75 -11.92 4.22
N SER A 56 9.82 -12.09 5.16
CA SER A 56 8.42 -12.49 4.89
C SER A 56 7.52 -11.27 4.71
N TYR A 57 7.77 -10.50 3.65
CA TYR A 57 6.93 -9.36 3.25
C TYR A 57 6.68 -9.39 1.74
N LEU A 58 5.69 -8.62 1.26
CA LEU A 58 5.43 -8.49 -0.17
C LEU A 58 6.64 -7.84 -0.86
N ARG A 59 7.10 -8.47 -1.94
CA ARG A 59 8.26 -7.96 -2.68
C ARG A 59 7.95 -6.62 -3.36
N PRO A 60 8.91 -5.68 -3.44
CA PRO A 60 8.74 -4.38 -4.10
C PRO A 60 8.20 -4.47 -5.54
N ASN A 61 8.48 -5.56 -6.26
CA ASN A 61 7.98 -5.83 -7.61
C ASN A 61 6.44 -5.85 -7.69
N TYR A 62 5.75 -6.36 -6.67
CA TYR A 62 4.29 -6.35 -6.62
C TYR A 62 3.77 -4.94 -6.36
N ALA A 63 4.39 -4.20 -5.44
CA ALA A 63 4.06 -2.80 -5.20
C ALA A 63 4.25 -1.97 -6.47
N ARG A 64 5.37 -2.15 -7.19
CA ARG A 64 5.61 -1.52 -8.49
C ARG A 64 4.52 -1.83 -9.52
N ALA A 65 4.06 -3.08 -9.60
CA ALA A 65 2.99 -3.45 -10.52
C ALA A 65 1.68 -2.68 -10.24
N VAL A 66 1.35 -2.47 -8.96
CA VAL A 66 0.19 -1.66 -8.54
C VAL A 66 0.42 -0.19 -8.86
N VAL A 67 1.60 0.36 -8.57
CA VAL A 67 1.99 1.74 -8.90
C VAL A 67 1.85 2.02 -10.40
N GLU A 68 2.38 1.13 -11.24
CA GLU A 68 2.27 1.26 -12.70
C GLU A 68 0.83 1.19 -13.17
N PHE A 69 0.01 0.33 -12.55
CA PHE A 69 -1.42 0.26 -12.85
C PHE A 69 -2.13 1.57 -12.53
N VAL A 70 -1.92 2.13 -11.34
CA VAL A 70 -2.51 3.42 -10.93
C VAL A 70 -2.09 4.55 -11.86
N LYS A 71 -0.79 4.65 -12.19
CA LYS A 71 -0.27 5.65 -13.13
C LYS A 71 -0.88 5.54 -14.53
N ALA A 72 -1.07 4.32 -15.02
CA ALA A 72 -1.69 4.06 -16.33
C ALA A 72 -3.17 4.51 -16.38
N HIS A 73 -3.81 4.69 -15.21
CA HIS A 73 -5.18 5.21 -15.08
C HIS A 73 -5.22 6.66 -14.58
N GLY A 74 -4.13 7.43 -14.76
CA GLY A 74 -4.06 8.86 -14.46
C GLY A 74 -3.86 9.21 -12.98
N GLY A 75 -3.77 8.23 -12.08
CA GLY A 75 -3.60 8.45 -10.65
C GLY A 75 -2.17 8.87 -10.28
N LYS A 76 -2.03 9.51 -9.13
CA LYS A 76 -0.77 9.98 -8.53
C LYS A 76 -0.44 9.09 -7.31
N PRO A 77 0.16 7.89 -7.51
CA PRO A 77 0.38 6.95 -6.43
C PRO A 77 1.57 7.34 -5.55
N PHE A 78 1.46 6.99 -4.27
CA PHE A 78 2.57 6.91 -3.33
C PHE A 78 2.40 5.66 -2.46
N LEU A 79 3.52 5.08 -2.02
CA LEU A 79 3.48 4.00 -1.02
C LEU A 79 3.45 4.59 0.37
N THR A 80 2.73 3.97 1.28
CA THR A 80 2.62 4.43 2.65
C THR A 80 2.49 3.28 3.66
N ASP A 81 2.91 3.54 4.87
CA ASP A 81 2.59 2.83 6.11
C ASP A 81 2.58 3.85 7.24
N CYS A 82 2.11 3.50 8.42
CA CYS A 82 2.18 4.32 9.62
C CYS A 82 3.22 3.77 10.60
N ASN A 83 3.76 4.64 11.47
CA ASN A 83 4.73 4.25 12.48
C ASN A 83 4.12 3.24 13.45
N THR A 84 4.95 2.36 14.00
CA THR A 84 4.50 1.32 14.92
C THR A 84 4.40 1.85 16.36
N MET A 85 3.43 1.34 17.10
CA MET A 85 3.28 1.64 18.53
C MET A 85 4.28 0.86 19.40
N TYR A 86 4.74 -0.29 18.90
CA TYR A 86 5.74 -1.12 19.59
C TYR A 86 7.18 -0.67 19.26
N PRO A 87 8.16 -0.96 20.13
CA PRO A 87 9.57 -0.73 19.84
C PRO A 87 10.04 -1.56 18.66
N GLY A 88 10.78 -0.93 17.74
CA GLY A 88 11.30 -1.57 16.53
C GLY A 88 11.85 -0.56 15.55
N SER A 89 12.26 -1.00 14.38
CA SER A 89 12.89 -0.17 13.33
C SER A 89 11.88 0.67 12.53
N ARG A 90 10.62 0.74 12.97
CA ARG A 90 9.57 1.53 12.29
C ARG A 90 8.82 2.45 13.25
N LYS A 91 9.48 2.89 14.35
CA LYS A 91 8.85 3.69 15.39
C LYS A 91 8.76 5.19 15.07
N ASN A 92 9.57 5.67 14.14
CA ASN A 92 9.54 7.03 13.61
C ASN A 92 9.80 7.01 12.10
N ALA A 93 9.42 8.07 11.39
CA ALA A 93 9.47 8.07 9.93
C ALA A 93 10.88 7.87 9.35
N LEU A 94 11.94 8.33 10.02
CA LEU A 94 13.30 8.18 9.51
C LEU A 94 13.73 6.72 9.56
N GLU A 95 13.61 6.08 10.73
CA GLU A 95 13.92 4.66 10.88
C GLU A 95 13.01 3.79 10.03
N HIS A 96 11.73 4.15 9.90
CA HIS A 96 10.77 3.45 9.07
C HIS A 96 11.16 3.47 7.59
N LEU A 97 11.59 4.63 7.08
CA LEU A 97 12.09 4.76 5.71
C LEU A 97 13.39 3.97 5.51
N TYR A 98 14.30 3.99 6.48
CA TYR A 98 15.50 3.15 6.43
C TYR A 98 15.16 1.67 6.36
N CYS A 99 14.23 1.20 7.20
CA CYS A 99 13.74 -0.17 7.17
C CYS A 99 13.14 -0.54 5.81
N ALA A 100 12.34 0.36 5.22
CA ALA A 100 11.79 0.18 3.88
C ALA A 100 12.90 0.06 2.82
N TRP A 101 13.94 0.90 2.88
CA TRP A 101 15.04 0.89 1.92
C TRP A 101 15.88 -0.38 2.02
N GLU A 102 16.22 -0.83 3.24
CA GLU A 102 16.91 -2.11 3.48
C GLU A 102 16.11 -3.31 2.91
N ASN A 103 14.79 -3.23 2.96
CA ASN A 103 13.89 -4.22 2.40
C ASN A 103 13.61 -4.02 0.89
N GLY A 104 14.33 -3.09 0.24
CA GLY A 104 14.29 -2.86 -1.19
C GLY A 104 13.16 -1.94 -1.69
N PHE A 105 12.39 -1.31 -0.78
CA PHE A 105 11.38 -0.32 -1.14
C PHE A 105 12.03 1.08 -1.22
N THR A 106 12.40 1.49 -2.41
CA THR A 106 12.88 2.84 -2.70
C THR A 106 12.05 3.47 -3.81
N PRO A 107 12.01 4.80 -3.95
CA PRO A 107 11.31 5.43 -5.08
C PRO A 107 11.76 4.91 -6.45
N MET A 108 13.03 4.50 -6.56
CA MET A 108 13.60 3.94 -7.81
C MET A 108 13.07 2.54 -8.08
N THR A 109 12.96 1.68 -7.05
CA THR A 109 12.52 0.30 -7.21
C THR A 109 11.01 0.18 -7.41
N VAL A 110 10.22 0.98 -6.68
CA VAL A 110 8.76 0.93 -6.74
C VAL A 110 8.14 1.90 -7.74
N GLY A 111 8.89 2.93 -8.18
CA GLY A 111 8.47 3.87 -9.21
C GLY A 111 7.55 4.99 -8.72
N CYS A 112 7.45 5.26 -7.41
CA CYS A 112 6.69 6.38 -6.84
C CYS A 112 7.31 6.83 -5.51
N PRO A 113 6.95 8.02 -4.97
CA PRO A 113 7.34 8.44 -3.63
C PRO A 113 6.89 7.45 -2.54
N ILE A 114 7.61 7.45 -1.41
CA ILE A 114 7.26 6.72 -0.19
C ILE A 114 7.10 7.76 0.92
N LEU A 115 5.93 7.76 1.55
CA LEU A 115 5.58 8.68 2.64
C LEU A 115 5.14 7.88 3.86
N ILE A 116 5.57 8.29 5.05
CA ILE A 116 5.04 7.72 6.30
C ILE A 116 3.80 8.51 6.67
N GLY A 117 2.65 7.85 6.68
CA GLY A 117 1.32 8.44 6.63
C GLY A 117 0.90 9.24 7.85
N ASP A 118 1.53 8.98 9.01
CA ASP A 118 1.26 9.62 10.31
C ASP A 118 2.40 10.53 10.78
N GLY A 119 3.26 10.98 9.83
CA GLY A 119 4.31 11.97 10.08
C GLY A 119 5.53 11.43 10.82
N LEU A 120 6.41 12.35 11.25
CA LEU A 120 7.72 12.02 11.80
C LEU A 120 7.65 11.13 13.05
N LYS A 121 6.69 11.39 13.94
CA LYS A 121 6.57 10.76 15.26
C LYS A 121 5.34 9.86 15.42
N GLY A 122 4.57 9.63 14.37
CA GLY A 122 3.31 8.86 14.46
C GLY A 122 2.18 9.64 15.16
N THR A 123 2.16 10.97 15.03
CA THR A 123 1.19 11.86 15.70
C THR A 123 0.43 12.74 14.73
N ASP A 124 0.70 12.64 13.42
CA ASP A 124 -0.01 13.36 12.38
C ASP A 124 -1.18 12.50 11.87
N ASP A 125 -2.25 12.48 12.64
CA ASP A 125 -3.44 11.68 12.38
C ASP A 125 -4.74 12.50 12.42
N VAL A 126 -5.83 11.87 11.97
CA VAL A 126 -7.20 12.40 12.01
C VAL A 126 -8.08 11.39 12.71
N ASP A 127 -8.90 11.84 13.65
CA ASP A 127 -9.93 11.01 14.25
C ASP A 127 -11.12 10.87 13.29
N VAL A 128 -11.36 9.64 12.84
CA VAL A 128 -12.47 9.30 11.94
C VAL A 128 -13.55 8.55 12.74
N PRO A 129 -14.79 9.05 12.80
CA PRO A 129 -15.89 8.36 13.48
C PRO A 129 -16.17 6.98 12.87
N VAL A 130 -16.31 5.95 13.71
CA VAL A 130 -16.71 4.61 13.31
C VAL A 130 -18.21 4.45 13.52
N VAL A 131 -18.99 4.66 12.46
CA VAL A 131 -20.45 4.55 12.50
C VAL A 131 -20.84 3.09 12.74
N GLY A 132 -21.68 2.87 13.77
CA GLY A 132 -22.11 1.51 14.16
C GLY A 132 -21.04 0.68 14.87
N GLY A 133 -19.89 1.24 15.18
CA GLY A 133 -18.85 0.56 15.94
C GLY A 133 -19.33 0.18 17.35
N GLU A 134 -19.17 -1.08 17.74
CA GLU A 134 -19.58 -1.56 19.07
C GLU A 134 -18.58 -1.09 20.14
N TYR A 135 -17.31 -1.35 19.96
CA TYR A 135 -16.22 -1.04 20.89
C TYR A 135 -15.42 0.21 20.50
N VAL A 136 -15.09 0.33 19.22
CA VAL A 136 -14.31 1.45 18.67
C VAL A 136 -15.26 2.51 18.13
N LYS A 137 -15.23 3.71 18.70
CA LYS A 137 -16.10 4.84 18.31
C LYS A 137 -15.40 5.80 17.34
N ALA A 138 -14.08 5.86 17.36
CA ALA A 138 -13.25 6.60 16.40
C ALA A 138 -11.98 5.83 16.10
N ALA A 139 -11.47 5.98 14.88
CA ALA A 139 -10.19 5.42 14.43
C ALA A 139 -9.23 6.55 14.07
N LYS A 140 -7.97 6.45 14.51
CA LYS A 140 -6.91 7.37 14.10
C LYS A 140 -6.36 6.94 12.74
N ILE A 141 -6.48 7.79 11.76
CA ILE A 141 -5.99 7.55 10.40
C ILE A 141 -4.90 8.56 10.08
N GLY A 142 -3.74 8.09 9.61
CA GLY A 142 -2.63 8.96 9.23
C GLY A 142 -3.04 10.02 8.21
N ARG A 143 -2.59 11.26 8.40
CA ARG A 143 -2.98 12.43 7.61
C ARG A 143 -2.79 12.21 6.12
N ALA A 144 -1.64 11.70 5.68
CA ALA A 144 -1.36 11.48 4.27
C ALA A 144 -2.33 10.46 3.60
N VAL A 145 -2.92 9.54 4.39
CA VAL A 145 -3.94 8.61 3.90
C VAL A 145 -5.29 9.31 3.75
N MET A 146 -5.59 10.26 4.64
CA MET A 146 -6.84 11.04 4.58
C MET A 146 -6.84 12.08 3.44
N ASP A 147 -5.65 12.52 3.03
CA ASP A 147 -5.48 13.51 1.96
C ASP A 147 -5.44 12.87 0.55
N ALA A 148 -5.55 11.53 0.45
CA ALA A 148 -5.46 10.75 -0.78
C ALA A 148 -6.80 10.46 -1.44
#